data_fa4638ffff6f0b62d0e43388b502099f
#
_entry.id   fa4638ffff6f0b62d0e43388b502099f
#
_cell.length_a   1.000
_cell.length_b   1.000
_cell.length_c   1.000
_cell.angle_alpha   90.00
_cell.angle_beta   90.00
_cell.angle_gamma   90.00
#
_symmetry.space_group_name_H-M   'P 1'
#
loop_
_entity.id
_entity.type
_entity.pdbx_description
1 polymer ?
#
loop_
_entity_poly.entity_id
_entity_poly.type
_entity_poly.pdbx_seq_one_letter_code
_entity_poly.pdbx_strand_id
1 'polypeptide(L)'
;YIYGFDSEAEEIYIMDNFEQGKFQKKTISYAEFLESYNQITGTNWEAGVFLYQLKQKEFEFTPDFVKEQIADYLYPEKQRCYFNRMVCPKPIIDNEERYDYTNFGIHCYEFIQNFVFKNMNNEINSDIRFFCIMEDHKYLMLKRYEYMVEGGFIKENPELYEGLKEILAAFKILTNLYLKYIVTNKKEILPRVAERLNELRDK
;
A
#
# COMPACT_ATOMS: atom_id res chain seq x y z
N TYR A 1 -6.30 -0.26 -13.95
CA TYR A 1 -5.10 -0.62 -14.73
C TYR A 1 -5.51 -1.23 -16.06
N ILE A 2 -4.90 -0.79 -17.18
CA ILE A 2 -4.99 -1.46 -18.47
C ILE A 2 -3.82 -2.44 -18.56
N TYR A 3 -4.09 -3.73 -18.80
CA TYR A 3 -3.05 -4.76 -18.89
C TYR A 3 -2.93 -5.39 -20.28
N GLY A 4 -3.79 -4.99 -21.21
CA GLY A 4 -3.76 -5.45 -22.60
C GLY A 4 -4.87 -4.83 -23.43
N PHE A 5 -4.84 -5.10 -24.73
CA PHE A 5 -5.88 -4.69 -25.68
C PHE A 5 -5.90 -5.64 -26.88
N ASP A 6 -7.03 -5.70 -27.55
CA ASP A 6 -7.21 -6.34 -28.85
C ASP A 6 -7.68 -5.29 -29.87
N SER A 7 -6.83 -5.00 -30.85
CA SER A 7 -7.12 -3.98 -31.85
C SER A 7 -8.12 -4.45 -32.94
N GLU A 8 -8.25 -5.77 -33.14
CA GLU A 8 -9.19 -6.33 -34.12
C GLU A 8 -10.60 -6.38 -33.52
N ALA A 9 -10.71 -6.76 -32.24
CA ALA A 9 -11.97 -6.76 -31.51
C ALA A 9 -12.36 -5.38 -30.95
N GLU A 10 -11.47 -4.38 -31.02
CA GLU A 10 -11.64 -3.04 -30.39
C GLU A 10 -11.91 -3.14 -28.89
N GLU A 11 -11.19 -4.00 -28.20
CA GLU A 11 -11.33 -4.29 -26.78
C GLU A 11 -10.11 -3.86 -25.97
N ILE A 12 -10.36 -3.45 -24.72
CA ILE A 12 -9.35 -3.15 -23.71
C ILE A 12 -9.54 -4.07 -22.51
N TYR A 13 -8.44 -4.66 -22.06
CA TYR A 13 -8.42 -5.52 -20.87
C TYR A 13 -8.00 -4.69 -19.65
N ILE A 14 -8.93 -4.54 -18.72
CA ILE A 14 -8.75 -3.74 -17.52
C ILE A 14 -8.82 -4.60 -16.26
N MET A 15 -8.13 -4.13 -15.22
CA MET A 15 -8.25 -4.70 -13.88
C MET A 15 -8.30 -3.56 -12.84
N ASP A 16 -9.27 -3.63 -11.97
CA ASP A 16 -9.49 -2.65 -10.91
C ASP A 16 -10.47 -3.19 -9.86
N ASN A 17 -10.74 -2.39 -8.85
CA ASN A 17 -11.78 -2.63 -7.87
C ASN A 17 -13.13 -2.18 -8.44
N PHE A 18 -13.89 -3.13 -9.01
CA PHE A 18 -15.20 -2.85 -9.58
C PHE A 18 -16.34 -3.05 -8.57
N GLU A 19 -17.19 -3.99 -8.80
CA GLU A 19 -18.38 -4.22 -8.00
C GLU A 19 -18.06 -4.51 -6.52
N GLN A 20 -18.60 -3.72 -5.62
CA GLN A 20 -18.40 -3.82 -4.17
C GLN A 20 -16.92 -3.73 -3.73
N GLY A 21 -16.08 -3.03 -4.52
CA GLY A 21 -14.67 -2.87 -4.23
C GLY A 21 -13.82 -4.14 -4.41
N LYS A 22 -14.33 -5.15 -5.11
CA LYS A 22 -13.55 -6.37 -5.39
C LYS A 22 -12.63 -6.16 -6.59
N PHE A 23 -11.38 -6.53 -6.42
CA PHE A 23 -10.41 -6.53 -7.52
C PHE A 23 -10.78 -7.59 -8.57
N GLN A 24 -11.04 -7.16 -9.79
CA GLN A 24 -11.51 -8.01 -10.88
C GLN A 24 -10.87 -7.61 -12.21
N LYS A 25 -10.85 -8.56 -13.14
CA LYS A 25 -10.52 -8.32 -14.55
C LYS A 25 -11.79 -8.20 -15.35
N LYS A 26 -11.85 -7.20 -16.24
CA LYS A 26 -12.97 -6.99 -17.18
C LYS A 26 -12.42 -6.67 -18.56
N THR A 27 -13.25 -6.89 -19.56
CA THR A 27 -13.07 -6.42 -20.93
C THR A 27 -14.08 -5.31 -21.18
N ILE A 28 -13.63 -4.21 -21.74
CA ILE A 28 -14.47 -3.10 -22.18
C ILE A 28 -14.15 -2.76 -23.63
N SER A 29 -15.11 -2.21 -24.37
CA SER A 29 -14.87 -1.72 -25.71
C SER A 29 -14.07 -0.41 -25.72
N TYR A 30 -13.42 -0.10 -26.86
CA TYR A 30 -12.78 1.21 -27.06
C TYR A 30 -13.77 2.37 -26.88
N ALA A 31 -15.03 2.20 -27.31
CA ALA A 31 -16.07 3.19 -27.16
C ALA A 31 -16.38 3.49 -25.68
N GLU A 32 -16.58 2.46 -24.86
CA GLU A 32 -16.82 2.61 -23.42
C GLU A 32 -15.61 3.26 -22.72
N PHE A 33 -14.40 2.89 -23.11
CA PHE A 33 -13.19 3.51 -22.56
C PHE A 33 -13.13 5.00 -22.90
N LEU A 34 -13.35 5.35 -24.17
CA LEU A 34 -13.31 6.76 -24.62
C LEU A 34 -14.42 7.59 -23.98
N GLU A 35 -15.61 7.02 -23.81
CA GLU A 35 -16.70 7.68 -23.11
C GLU A 35 -16.32 7.99 -21.65
N SER A 36 -15.81 6.98 -20.93
CA SER A 36 -15.35 7.14 -19.56
C SER A 36 -14.22 8.18 -19.44
N TYR A 37 -13.25 8.14 -20.36
CA TYR A 37 -12.13 9.08 -20.36
C TYR A 37 -12.58 10.52 -20.62
N ASN A 38 -13.51 10.73 -21.57
CA ASN A 38 -14.05 12.05 -21.90
C ASN A 38 -14.94 12.65 -20.80
N GLN A 39 -15.46 11.82 -19.88
CA GLN A 39 -16.24 12.26 -18.72
C GLN A 39 -15.37 12.71 -17.53
N ILE A 40 -14.04 12.54 -17.61
CA ILE A 40 -13.14 13.01 -16.57
C ILE A 40 -13.16 14.54 -16.56
N THR A 41 -13.72 15.10 -15.50
CA THR A 41 -13.84 16.57 -15.31
C THR A 41 -12.73 17.13 -14.42
N GLY A 42 -11.90 16.27 -13.85
CA GLY A 42 -10.78 16.64 -12.99
C GLY A 42 -9.64 17.30 -13.75
N THR A 43 -9.00 18.25 -13.11
CA THR A 43 -7.78 18.88 -13.63
C THR A 43 -6.55 18.13 -13.10
N ASN A 44 -5.55 17.95 -13.95
CA ASN A 44 -4.21 17.49 -13.62
C ASN A 44 -3.98 15.97 -13.71
N TRP A 45 -3.52 15.35 -12.61
CA TRP A 45 -3.03 13.96 -12.62
C TRP A 45 -4.15 12.91 -12.85
N GLU A 46 -5.40 13.26 -12.57
CA GLU A 46 -6.57 12.37 -12.76
C GLU A 46 -6.87 12.11 -14.25
N ALA A 47 -6.54 13.06 -15.12
CA ALA A 47 -6.66 12.92 -16.56
C ALA A 47 -5.40 12.36 -17.24
N GLY A 48 -4.37 12.02 -16.47
CA GLY A 48 -3.11 11.51 -16.97
C GLY A 48 -3.17 10.02 -17.31
N VAL A 49 -2.63 9.66 -18.48
CA VAL A 49 -2.36 8.26 -18.82
C VAL A 49 -0.89 7.97 -18.58
N PHE A 50 -0.59 7.02 -17.69
CA PHE A 50 0.77 6.58 -17.41
C PHE A 50 1.04 5.28 -18.16
N LEU A 51 2.02 5.32 -19.07
CA LEU A 51 2.49 4.14 -19.77
C LEU A 51 3.64 3.50 -18.99
N TYR A 52 3.44 2.26 -18.53
CA TYR A 52 4.48 1.46 -17.89
C TYR A 52 5.08 0.50 -18.91
N GLN A 53 6.37 0.65 -19.15
CA GLN A 53 7.12 -0.29 -19.97
C GLN A 53 8.00 -1.15 -19.07
N LEU A 54 7.84 -2.47 -19.15
CA LEU A 54 8.78 -3.40 -18.52
C LEU A 54 10.13 -3.24 -19.21
N LYS A 55 11.14 -2.78 -18.49
CA LYS A 55 12.51 -2.88 -18.95
C LYS A 55 12.92 -4.34 -18.91
N GLN A 56 13.35 -4.88 -20.05
CA GLN A 56 13.95 -6.22 -20.11
C GLN A 56 15.34 -6.21 -19.43
N LYS A 57 15.36 -5.99 -18.13
CA LYS A 57 16.52 -6.22 -17.28
C LYS A 57 16.20 -7.42 -16.44
N GLU A 58 17.07 -8.43 -16.47
CA GLU A 58 17.04 -9.47 -15.46
C GLU A 58 17.13 -8.80 -14.09
N PHE A 59 16.13 -9.05 -13.26
CA PHE A 59 16.15 -8.60 -11.89
C PHE A 59 17.08 -9.55 -11.12
N GLU A 60 18.25 -9.07 -10.77
CA GLU A 60 19.15 -9.79 -9.89
C GLU A 60 18.72 -9.52 -8.44
N PHE A 61 18.23 -10.57 -7.79
CA PHE A 61 17.90 -10.51 -6.38
C PHE A 61 19.18 -10.45 -5.55
N THR A 62 19.31 -9.43 -4.71
CA THR A 62 20.43 -9.32 -3.76
C THR A 62 19.89 -9.23 -2.33
N PRO A 63 20.37 -10.09 -1.39
CA PRO A 63 19.98 -10.01 0.02
C PRO A 63 20.27 -8.64 0.65
N ASP A 64 21.35 -7.97 0.21
CA ASP A 64 21.71 -6.65 0.69
C ASP A 64 20.65 -5.60 0.36
N PHE A 65 20.00 -5.71 -0.79
CA PHE A 65 18.87 -4.83 -1.12
C PHE A 65 17.70 -4.99 -0.15
N VAL A 66 17.37 -6.22 0.24
CA VAL A 66 16.33 -6.48 1.26
C VAL A 66 16.72 -5.92 2.62
N LYS A 67 17.99 -6.08 3.00
CA LYS A 67 18.52 -5.55 4.25
C LYS A 67 18.46 -4.01 4.29
N GLU A 68 18.82 -3.35 3.19
CA GLU A 68 18.68 -1.90 3.06
C GLU A 68 17.21 -1.46 3.20
N GLN A 69 16.27 -2.16 2.57
CA GLN A 69 14.84 -1.86 2.68
C GLN A 69 14.30 -2.00 4.10
N ILE A 70 14.74 -3.04 4.82
CA ILE A 70 14.35 -3.23 6.22
C ILE A 70 14.97 -2.12 7.09
N ALA A 71 16.23 -1.75 6.85
CA ALA A 71 16.88 -0.67 7.57
C ALA A 71 16.16 0.68 7.32
N ASP A 72 15.77 0.98 6.08
CA ASP A 72 14.99 2.17 5.74
C ASP A 72 13.61 2.18 6.41
N TYR A 73 13.00 1.02 6.57
CA TYR A 73 11.72 0.90 7.29
C TYR A 73 11.89 1.19 8.79
N LEU A 74 12.94 0.67 9.41
CA LEU A 74 13.21 0.83 10.85
C LEU A 74 13.80 2.20 11.21
N TYR A 75 14.56 2.80 10.27
CA TYR A 75 15.28 4.07 10.48
C TYR A 75 14.93 5.08 9.38
N PRO A 76 13.69 5.56 9.35
CA PRO A 76 13.15 6.36 8.25
C PRO A 76 13.86 7.70 8.02
N GLU A 77 14.58 8.25 8.98
CA GLU A 77 15.38 9.48 8.84
C GLU A 77 16.54 9.35 7.83
N LYS A 78 16.90 8.14 7.42
CA LYS A 78 17.98 7.85 6.44
C LYS A 78 17.49 7.68 5.00
N GLN A 79 16.19 7.82 4.75
CA GLN A 79 15.52 7.41 3.51
C GLN A 79 15.83 8.23 2.25
N ARG A 80 16.58 9.30 2.31
CA ARG A 80 16.93 10.09 1.12
C ARG A 80 17.57 9.28 -0.03
N CYS A 81 18.13 8.10 0.27
CA CYS A 81 18.75 7.21 -0.71
C CYS A 81 17.73 6.34 -1.47
N TYR A 82 16.52 6.15 -0.95
CA TYR A 82 15.57 5.17 -1.45
C TYR A 82 14.87 5.63 -2.73
N PHE A 83 14.48 6.89 -2.79
CA PHE A 83 13.81 7.47 -3.94
C PHE A 83 14.69 7.53 -5.20
N ASN A 84 16.01 7.51 -5.05
CA ASN A 84 16.93 7.48 -6.18
C ASN A 84 16.90 6.15 -6.96
N ARG A 85 16.38 5.06 -6.37
CA ARG A 85 16.25 3.75 -7.01
C ARG A 85 14.84 3.50 -7.57
N MET A 86 13.83 4.16 -7.05
CA MET A 86 12.50 4.17 -7.65
C MET A 86 12.49 5.18 -8.79
N VAL A 87 12.08 4.74 -9.99
CA VAL A 87 11.79 5.66 -11.10
C VAL A 87 10.45 6.35 -10.77
N CYS A 88 10.46 7.22 -9.76
CA CYS A 88 9.34 8.12 -9.53
C CYS A 88 9.40 9.25 -10.57
N PRO A 89 8.26 9.64 -11.14
CA PRO A 89 8.21 10.83 -11.98
C PRO A 89 8.78 12.02 -11.20
N LYS A 90 9.73 12.73 -11.78
CA LYS A 90 10.40 13.91 -11.19
C LYS A 90 9.47 14.87 -10.42
N PRO A 91 8.22 15.14 -10.87
CA PRO A 91 7.31 16.06 -10.16
C PRO A 91 6.94 15.61 -8.74
N ILE A 92 7.10 14.34 -8.42
CA ILE A 92 6.83 13.81 -7.07
C ILE A 92 8.05 14.00 -6.17
N ILE A 93 9.26 13.99 -6.75
CA ILE A 93 10.53 14.08 -6.03
C ILE A 93 10.92 15.54 -5.75
N ASP A 94 10.62 16.45 -6.68
CA ASP A 94 11.06 17.85 -6.61
C ASP A 94 10.19 18.73 -5.69
N ASN A 95 9.11 18.20 -5.13
CA ASN A 95 8.25 18.94 -4.21
C ASN A 95 8.63 18.66 -2.76
N GLU A 96 9.69 19.32 -2.25
CA GLU A 96 10.18 19.18 -0.87
C GLU A 96 9.07 19.45 0.16
N GLU A 97 8.15 20.38 -0.10
CA GLU A 97 7.00 20.66 0.79
C GLU A 97 6.07 19.46 0.98
N ARG A 98 6.04 18.52 0.04
CA ARG A 98 5.22 17.32 0.13
C ARG A 98 5.82 16.26 1.05
N TYR A 99 7.13 16.32 1.30
CA TYR A 99 7.82 15.37 2.20
C TYR A 99 7.56 15.66 3.69
N ASP A 100 7.25 16.91 4.04
CA ASP A 100 6.95 17.29 5.43
C ASP A 100 5.63 16.67 5.93
N TYR A 101 4.78 16.18 5.02
CA TYR A 101 3.48 15.56 5.35
C TYR A 101 3.47 14.03 5.23
N THR A 102 4.56 13.42 4.78
CA THR A 102 4.61 11.96 4.57
C THR A 102 5.39 11.29 5.70
N ASN A 103 4.73 10.42 6.44
CA ASN A 103 5.39 9.53 7.38
C ASN A 103 5.86 8.27 6.65
N PHE A 104 7.12 7.90 6.88
CA PHE A 104 7.76 6.74 6.25
C PHE A 104 8.09 5.67 7.28
N GLY A 105 8.24 4.43 6.80
CA GLY A 105 8.69 3.33 7.62
C GLY A 105 7.82 3.13 8.85
N ILE A 106 8.46 2.99 10.00
CA ILE A 106 7.77 2.77 11.27
C ILE A 106 6.92 3.96 11.72
N HIS A 107 7.22 5.19 11.26
CA HIS A 107 6.40 6.38 11.58
C HIS A 107 4.99 6.35 10.95
N CYS A 108 4.74 5.44 9.99
CA CYS A 108 3.40 5.22 9.47
C CYS A 108 2.40 4.84 10.58
N TYR A 109 2.85 4.21 11.66
CA TYR A 109 1.98 3.91 12.80
C TYR A 109 1.45 5.17 13.49
N GLU A 110 2.31 6.18 13.68
CA GLU A 110 1.92 7.45 14.27
C GLU A 110 0.94 8.22 13.37
N PHE A 111 1.17 8.17 12.07
CA PHE A 111 0.25 8.77 11.11
C PHE A 111 -1.14 8.13 11.20
N ILE A 112 -1.24 6.79 11.20
CA ILE A 112 -2.51 6.07 11.29
C ILE A 112 -3.18 6.32 12.64
N GLN A 113 -2.41 6.39 13.71
CA GLN A 113 -2.94 6.72 15.04
C GLN A 113 -3.56 8.11 15.07
N ASN A 114 -2.86 9.12 14.54
CA ASN A 114 -3.38 10.48 14.41
C ASN A 114 -4.64 10.51 13.53
N PHE A 115 -4.65 9.72 12.45
CA PHE A 115 -5.83 9.56 11.60
C PHE A 115 -7.02 8.99 12.38
N VAL A 116 -6.82 7.96 13.21
CA VAL A 116 -7.88 7.41 14.09
C VAL A 116 -8.39 8.45 15.09
N PHE A 117 -7.52 9.23 15.73
CA PHE A 117 -7.91 10.31 16.64
C PHE A 117 -8.75 11.39 15.93
N LYS A 118 -8.34 11.82 14.74
CA LYS A 118 -9.12 12.77 13.94
C LYS A 118 -10.51 12.23 13.57
N ASN A 119 -10.63 10.92 13.28
CA ASN A 119 -11.93 10.26 13.08
C ASN A 119 -12.79 10.27 14.35
N MET A 120 -12.20 10.03 15.53
CA MET A 120 -12.92 10.10 16.82
C MET A 120 -13.55 11.48 17.02
N ASN A 121 -12.83 12.54 16.60
CA ASN A 121 -13.25 13.94 16.72
C ASN A 121 -14.13 14.44 15.58
N ASN A 122 -14.44 13.63 14.56
CA ASN A 122 -15.12 14.02 13.31
C ASN A 122 -14.39 15.12 12.51
N GLU A 123 -13.08 15.17 12.58
CA GLU A 123 -12.28 16.16 11.85
C GLU A 123 -12.03 15.74 10.40
N ILE A 124 -12.09 14.43 10.12
CA ILE A 124 -11.85 13.86 8.79
C ILE A 124 -12.81 12.71 8.50
N ASN A 125 -12.96 12.40 7.21
CA ASN A 125 -13.70 11.22 6.77
C ASN A 125 -12.92 9.93 7.05
N SER A 126 -13.66 8.86 7.32
CA SER A 126 -13.06 7.52 7.49
C SER A 126 -12.53 6.98 6.16
N ASP A 127 -11.36 6.33 6.20
CA ASP A 127 -10.72 5.69 5.06
C ASP A 127 -10.07 4.38 5.48
N ILE A 128 -10.55 3.26 4.94
CA ILE A 128 -10.04 1.92 5.24
C ILE A 128 -8.69 1.64 4.60
N ARG A 129 -8.31 2.37 3.55
CA ARG A 129 -7.12 2.08 2.72
C ARG A 129 -5.83 2.03 3.54
N PHE A 130 -5.69 2.88 4.55
CA PHE A 130 -4.51 2.87 5.42
C PHE A 130 -4.31 1.53 6.13
N PHE A 131 -5.38 0.94 6.62
CA PHE A 131 -5.34 -0.37 7.30
C PHE A 131 -5.06 -1.50 6.31
N CYS A 132 -5.69 -1.48 5.13
CA CYS A 132 -5.44 -2.45 4.07
C CYS A 132 -3.97 -2.41 3.61
N ILE A 133 -3.40 -1.22 3.39
CA ILE A 133 -1.99 -1.07 2.98
C ILE A 133 -1.05 -1.62 4.05
N MET A 134 -1.32 -1.36 5.33
CA MET A 134 -0.50 -1.90 6.42
C MET A 134 -0.62 -3.41 6.53
N GLU A 135 -1.81 -3.97 6.37
CA GLU A 135 -2.02 -5.43 6.34
C GLU A 135 -1.23 -6.07 5.20
N ASP A 136 -1.36 -5.54 3.98
CA ASP A 136 -0.61 -6.00 2.81
C ASP A 136 0.91 -5.90 3.02
N HIS A 137 1.37 -4.80 3.61
CA HIS A 137 2.79 -4.64 3.94
C HIS A 137 3.28 -5.74 4.89
N LYS A 138 2.51 -6.08 5.95
CA LYS A 138 2.90 -7.16 6.88
C LYS A 138 2.85 -8.53 6.21
N TYR A 139 1.87 -8.77 5.33
CA TYR A 139 1.83 -9.97 4.51
C TYR A 139 3.07 -10.09 3.61
N LEU A 140 3.46 -9.02 2.94
CA LEU A 140 4.65 -9.00 2.09
C LEU A 140 5.95 -9.18 2.89
N MET A 141 6.04 -8.65 4.11
CA MET A 141 7.17 -8.89 5.00
C MET A 141 7.32 -10.38 5.34
N LEU A 142 6.21 -11.05 5.69
CA LEU A 142 6.19 -12.49 5.94
C LEU A 142 6.62 -13.28 4.69
N LYS A 143 6.06 -12.95 3.52
CA LYS A 143 6.43 -13.61 2.25
C LYS A 143 7.88 -13.38 1.86
N ARG A 144 8.42 -12.20 2.13
CA ARG A 144 9.85 -11.90 1.93
C ARG A 144 10.73 -12.75 2.83
N TYR A 145 10.36 -12.92 4.10
CA TYR A 145 11.07 -13.81 5.01
C TYR A 145 11.07 -15.27 4.51
N GLU A 146 9.90 -15.80 4.14
CA GLU A 146 9.76 -17.15 3.58
C GLU A 146 10.67 -17.33 2.37
N TYR A 147 10.64 -16.41 1.42
CA TYR A 147 11.49 -16.44 0.22
C TYR A 147 12.99 -16.43 0.55
N MET A 148 13.40 -15.62 1.53
CA MET A 148 14.81 -15.55 1.96
C MET A 148 15.29 -16.84 2.60
N VAL A 149 14.45 -17.53 3.36
CA VAL A 149 14.75 -18.83 3.97
C VAL A 149 14.78 -19.92 2.90
N GLU A 150 13.75 -20.01 2.05
CA GLU A 150 13.65 -21.01 0.96
C GLU A 150 14.82 -20.88 -0.03
N GLY A 151 15.25 -19.67 -0.33
CA GLY A 151 16.40 -19.40 -1.19
C GLY A 151 17.77 -19.62 -0.50
N GLY A 152 17.79 -19.97 0.79
CA GLY A 152 19.03 -20.17 1.55
C GLY A 152 19.83 -18.89 1.82
N PHE A 153 19.22 -17.70 1.64
CA PHE A 153 19.87 -16.40 1.89
C PHE A 153 20.01 -16.09 3.37
N ILE A 154 19.10 -16.60 4.19
CA ILE A 154 19.14 -16.51 5.65
C ILE A 154 18.82 -17.86 6.28
N LYS A 155 19.28 -18.05 7.51
CA LYS A 155 18.89 -19.22 8.32
C LYS A 155 17.48 -19.01 8.85
N GLU A 156 16.71 -20.09 8.92
CA GLU A 156 15.41 -20.08 9.57
C GLU A 156 15.52 -19.63 11.03
N ASN A 157 14.60 -18.74 11.43
CA ASN A 157 14.42 -18.30 12.80
C ASN A 157 12.93 -18.45 13.14
N PRO A 158 12.55 -19.53 13.85
CA PRO A 158 11.14 -19.82 14.19
C PRO A 158 10.48 -18.70 15.01
N GLU A 159 11.23 -18.07 15.94
CA GLU A 159 10.70 -16.98 16.76
C GLU A 159 10.34 -15.76 15.90
N LEU A 160 11.22 -15.37 14.98
CA LEU A 160 10.95 -14.27 14.03
C LEU A 160 9.77 -14.62 13.12
N TYR A 161 9.70 -15.86 12.63
CA TYR A 161 8.61 -16.31 11.75
C TYR A 161 7.25 -16.22 12.46
N GLU A 162 7.15 -16.75 13.68
CA GLU A 162 5.91 -16.67 14.47
C GLU A 162 5.56 -15.20 14.81
N GLY A 163 6.53 -14.36 15.17
CA GLY A 163 6.33 -12.94 15.40
C GLY A 163 5.75 -12.21 14.18
N LEU A 164 6.26 -12.48 12.97
CA LEU A 164 5.71 -11.91 11.72
C LEU A 164 4.26 -12.37 11.48
N LYS A 165 3.94 -13.64 11.76
CA LYS A 165 2.57 -14.17 11.65
C LYS A 165 1.62 -13.52 12.66
N GLU A 166 2.07 -13.34 13.90
CA GLU A 166 1.29 -12.65 14.94
C GLU A 166 0.98 -11.22 14.56
N ILE A 167 1.97 -10.47 14.06
CA ILE A 167 1.80 -9.09 13.61
C ILE A 167 0.79 -9.04 12.45
N LEU A 168 0.92 -9.92 11.46
CA LEU A 168 -0.03 -10.00 10.34
C LEU A 168 -1.45 -10.31 10.83
N ALA A 169 -1.62 -11.29 11.72
CA ALA A 169 -2.92 -11.63 12.29
C ALA A 169 -3.54 -10.46 13.07
N ALA A 170 -2.73 -9.71 13.80
CA ALA A 170 -3.18 -8.54 14.54
C ALA A 170 -3.62 -7.40 13.60
N PHE A 171 -2.92 -7.17 12.47
CA PHE A 171 -3.36 -6.19 11.46
C PHE A 171 -4.68 -6.60 10.80
N LYS A 172 -4.90 -7.89 10.49
CA LYS A 172 -6.19 -8.39 10.00
C LYS A 172 -7.34 -8.07 10.97
N ILE A 173 -7.10 -8.22 12.28
CA ILE A 173 -8.08 -7.87 13.31
C ILE A 173 -8.32 -6.35 13.31
N LEU A 174 -7.27 -5.52 13.20
CA LEU A 174 -7.40 -4.06 13.15
C LEU A 174 -8.20 -3.60 11.93
N THR A 175 -7.89 -4.12 10.76
CA THR A 175 -8.62 -3.82 9.50
C THR A 175 -10.10 -4.14 9.67
N ASN A 176 -10.43 -5.32 10.23
CA ASN A 176 -11.80 -5.71 10.47
C ASN A 176 -12.51 -4.85 11.53
N LEU A 177 -11.81 -4.45 12.61
CA LEU A 177 -12.38 -3.54 13.62
C LEU A 177 -12.67 -2.17 13.01
N TYR A 178 -11.75 -1.63 12.22
CA TYR A 178 -11.96 -0.35 11.59
C TYR A 178 -13.06 -0.41 10.51
N LEU A 179 -13.13 -1.49 9.73
CA LEU A 179 -14.24 -1.74 8.80
C LEU A 179 -15.59 -1.82 9.55
N LYS A 180 -15.64 -2.50 10.69
CA LYS A 180 -16.83 -2.53 11.53
C LYS A 180 -17.25 -1.14 11.98
N TYR A 181 -16.29 -0.27 12.35
CA TYR A 181 -16.58 1.13 12.65
C TYR A 181 -17.22 1.83 11.44
N ILE A 182 -16.63 1.72 10.27
CA ILE A 182 -17.16 2.36 9.04
C ILE A 182 -18.61 1.92 8.77
N VAL A 183 -18.89 0.61 8.86
CA VAL A 183 -20.22 0.07 8.54
C VAL A 183 -21.27 0.41 9.61
N THR A 184 -20.88 0.43 10.88
CA THR A 184 -21.81 0.60 12.00
C THR A 184 -21.86 2.03 12.54
N ASN A 185 -20.89 2.87 12.18
CA ASN A 185 -20.66 4.22 12.73
C ASN A 185 -20.53 4.24 14.28
N LYS A 186 -20.12 3.10 14.88
CA LYS A 186 -19.96 2.96 16.33
C LYS A 186 -18.57 3.45 16.77
N LYS A 187 -18.49 4.68 17.24
CA LYS A 187 -17.23 5.33 17.64
C LYS A 187 -16.52 4.68 18.82
N GLU A 188 -17.24 3.94 19.66
CA GLU A 188 -16.68 3.18 20.78
C GLU A 188 -15.67 2.10 20.33
N ILE A 189 -15.60 1.81 19.02
CA ILE A 189 -14.61 0.89 18.45
C ILE A 189 -13.24 1.56 18.31
N LEU A 190 -13.19 2.85 18.00
CA LEU A 190 -11.96 3.57 17.66
C LEU A 190 -10.89 3.60 18.77
N PRO A 191 -11.24 3.78 20.08
CA PRO A 191 -10.25 3.68 21.16
C PRO A 191 -9.52 2.34 21.17
N ARG A 192 -10.22 1.23 20.89
CA ARG A 192 -9.64 -0.12 20.83
C ARG A 192 -8.70 -0.26 19.62
N VAL A 193 -9.02 0.41 18.50
CA VAL A 193 -8.14 0.45 17.32
C VAL A 193 -6.85 1.19 17.67
N ALA A 194 -6.95 2.36 18.31
CA ALA A 194 -5.78 3.17 18.70
C ALA A 194 -4.89 2.43 19.72
N GLU A 195 -5.47 1.77 20.72
CA GLU A 195 -4.74 0.98 21.72
C GLU A 195 -3.94 -0.16 21.04
N ARG A 196 -4.60 -0.95 20.19
CA ARG A 196 -3.92 -2.04 19.47
C ARG A 196 -2.85 -1.57 18.50
N LEU A 197 -2.99 -0.40 17.87
CA LEU A 197 -1.93 0.18 17.04
C LEU A 197 -0.69 0.47 17.86
N ASN A 198 -0.85 0.99 19.08
CA ASN A 198 0.28 1.24 19.99
C ASN A 198 1.00 -0.06 20.38
N GLU A 199 0.24 -1.08 20.77
CA GLU A 199 0.80 -2.39 21.12
C GLU A 199 1.61 -3.02 19.97
N LEU A 200 1.21 -2.78 18.72
CA LEU A 200 1.87 -3.32 17.54
C LEU A 200 3.09 -2.53 17.08
N ARG A 201 3.14 -1.24 17.41
CA ARG A 201 4.31 -0.42 17.10
C ARG A 201 5.53 -0.87 17.91
N ASP A 202 5.31 -1.29 19.15
CA ASP A 202 6.35 -1.63 20.10
C ASP A 202 6.79 -3.11 20.01
N LYS A 203 6.16 -3.91 19.13
CA LYS A 203 6.53 -5.29 18.80
C LYS A 203 7.45 -5.38 17.58
#